data_951f2edd4f9bd01578335b7362e6039c
#
_entry.id   951f2edd4f9bd01578335b7362e6039c
#
_cell.length_a   1.000
_cell.length_b   1.000
_cell.length_c   1.000
_cell.angle_alpha   90.00
_cell.angle_beta   90.00
_cell.angle_gamma   90.00
#
_symmetry.space_group_name_H-M   'P 1'
#
loop_
_entity.id
_entity.type
_entity.pdbx_description
1 polymer ?
#
loop_
_entity_poly.entity_id
_entity_poly.type
_entity_poly.pdbx_seq_one_letter_code
_entity_poly.pdbx_strand_id
1 'polypeptide(L)'
;YDVEIQEIENKSQDVVKLKTNKGIFESCLLVGADGRYSKIRELSSFKYFYNDYNQRALVFNISHEQNHNSSAVEYFFPSGPLALLPMKNKKQKMSSVVWTIENSMQLDLKRKNTFLKEFEKRYNGHFGKILNFSKPVIYNLNVFYCYNYFKNRIILIGDACQAIHPIAGQGLNLGIRDAYILANTLEEGLSLG
;
A
#
# COMPACT_ATOMS: atom_id res chain seq x y z
N TYR A 1 -13.14 -11.65 11.06
CA TYR A 1 -12.59 -12.21 9.81
C TYR A 1 -13.73 -12.80 8.97
N ASP A 2 -13.57 -12.92 7.65
CA ASP A 2 -14.53 -13.48 6.69
C ASP A 2 -15.88 -12.75 6.68
N VAL A 3 -15.85 -11.44 6.73
CA VAL A 3 -17.03 -10.59 6.59
C VAL A 3 -17.02 -9.95 5.21
N GLU A 4 -18.06 -10.20 4.44
CA GLU A 4 -18.26 -9.59 3.12
C GLU A 4 -19.34 -8.53 3.20
N ILE A 5 -19.02 -7.32 2.75
CA ILE A 5 -19.95 -6.21 2.68
C ILE A 5 -20.80 -6.38 1.41
N GLN A 6 -22.12 -6.41 1.58
CA GLN A 6 -23.08 -6.59 0.50
C GLN A 6 -23.73 -5.26 0.11
N GLU A 7 -24.10 -4.44 1.10
CA GLU A 7 -24.85 -3.21 0.88
C GLU A 7 -24.57 -2.20 2.00
N ILE A 8 -24.66 -0.93 1.66
CA ILE A 8 -24.59 0.19 2.59
C ILE A 8 -25.86 1.02 2.44
N GLU A 9 -26.67 1.08 3.48
CA GLU A 9 -27.84 1.94 3.54
C GLU A 9 -27.51 3.18 4.36
N ASN A 10 -27.68 4.34 3.75
CA ASN A 10 -27.40 5.62 4.36
C ASN A 10 -28.52 6.62 4.05
N LYS A 11 -29.75 6.21 4.38
CA LYS A 11 -30.97 7.01 4.16
C LYS A 11 -31.35 7.83 5.39
N SER A 12 -30.89 7.44 6.58
CA SER A 12 -31.11 8.17 7.85
C SER A 12 -30.04 9.24 8.04
N GLN A 13 -30.42 10.35 8.67
CA GLN A 13 -29.44 11.38 9.06
C GLN A 13 -28.59 10.95 10.27
N ASP A 14 -29.02 9.95 11.03
CA ASP A 14 -28.40 9.58 12.31
C ASP A 14 -27.60 8.29 12.28
N VAL A 15 -27.95 7.36 11.38
CA VAL A 15 -27.41 6.00 11.37
C VAL A 15 -27.05 5.55 9.95
N VAL A 16 -25.90 4.91 9.83
CA VAL A 16 -25.52 4.13 8.64
C VAL A 16 -25.69 2.64 8.96
N LYS A 17 -26.30 1.90 8.03
CA LYS A 17 -26.48 0.44 8.12
C LYS A 17 -25.58 -0.26 7.13
N LEU A 18 -24.86 -1.26 7.63
CA LEU A 18 -23.96 -2.10 6.86
C LEU A 18 -24.52 -3.53 6.81
N LYS A 19 -24.97 -3.97 5.65
CA LYS A 19 -25.42 -5.34 5.43
C LYS A 19 -24.24 -6.21 4.99
N THR A 20 -24.06 -7.31 5.67
CA THR A 20 -22.97 -8.25 5.43
C THR A 20 -23.49 -9.69 5.38
N ASN A 21 -22.62 -10.62 4.96
CA ASN A 21 -22.91 -12.06 5.02
C ASN A 21 -23.09 -12.59 6.45
N LYS A 22 -22.81 -11.79 7.50
CA LYS A 22 -22.94 -12.16 8.92
C LYS A 22 -24.03 -11.37 9.65
N GLY A 23 -24.81 -10.56 8.94
CA GLY A 23 -25.88 -9.77 9.51
C GLY A 23 -25.80 -8.28 9.18
N ILE A 24 -26.66 -7.51 9.82
CA ILE A 24 -26.76 -6.06 9.65
C ILE A 24 -26.11 -5.40 10.87
N PHE A 25 -25.22 -4.45 10.59
CA PHE A 25 -24.59 -3.61 11.62
C PHE A 25 -25.08 -2.18 11.46
N GLU A 26 -25.34 -1.51 12.57
CA GLU A 26 -25.75 -0.10 12.59
C GLU A 26 -24.75 0.72 13.39
N SER A 27 -24.41 1.91 12.89
CA SER A 27 -23.51 2.84 13.59
C SER A 27 -23.81 4.29 13.22
N CYS A 28 -23.36 5.22 14.05
CA CYS A 28 -23.43 6.66 13.78
C CYS A 28 -22.39 7.11 12.73
N LEU A 29 -21.32 6.35 12.54
CA LEU A 29 -20.26 6.60 11.57
C LEU A 29 -19.71 5.29 11.01
N LEU A 30 -19.52 5.20 9.70
CA LEU A 30 -18.82 4.12 9.02
C LEU A 30 -17.47 4.61 8.55
N VAL A 31 -16.39 3.97 9.01
CA VAL A 31 -15.03 4.26 8.58
C VAL A 31 -14.57 3.21 7.58
N GLY A 32 -14.36 3.62 6.33
CA GLY A 32 -13.77 2.79 5.29
C GLY A 32 -12.26 2.80 5.37
N ALA A 33 -11.69 1.73 5.92
CA ALA A 33 -10.24 1.48 6.02
C ALA A 33 -9.88 0.13 5.38
N ASP A 34 -10.64 -0.29 4.38
CA ASP A 34 -10.60 -1.60 3.74
C ASP A 34 -9.63 -1.68 2.55
N GLY A 35 -8.73 -0.69 2.46
CA GLY A 35 -7.57 -0.70 1.57
C GLY A 35 -7.87 -0.30 0.13
N ARG A 36 -6.90 -0.53 -0.75
CA ARG A 36 -6.86 -0.05 -2.14
C ARG A 36 -8.10 -0.43 -2.96
N TYR A 37 -8.63 -1.61 -2.75
CA TYR A 37 -9.82 -2.12 -3.45
C TYR A 37 -11.10 -1.94 -2.61
N SER A 38 -11.20 -0.84 -1.90
CA SER A 38 -12.27 -0.53 -0.96
C SER A 38 -13.66 -0.78 -1.53
N LYS A 39 -14.37 -1.71 -0.89
CA LYS A 39 -15.75 -2.01 -1.18
C LYS A 39 -16.68 -0.91 -0.66
N ILE A 40 -16.30 -0.29 0.45
CA ILE A 40 -17.04 0.86 1.02
C ILE A 40 -17.01 2.04 0.06
N ARG A 41 -15.83 2.35 -0.53
CA ARG A 41 -15.70 3.40 -1.56
C ARG A 41 -16.62 3.13 -2.75
N GLU A 42 -16.62 1.90 -3.26
CA GLU A 42 -17.43 1.48 -4.41
C GLU A 42 -18.93 1.60 -4.12
N LEU A 43 -19.40 0.93 -3.06
CA LEU A 43 -20.82 0.87 -2.70
C LEU A 43 -21.40 2.25 -2.32
N SER A 44 -20.55 3.14 -1.78
CA SER A 44 -20.96 4.51 -1.43
C SER A 44 -20.78 5.50 -2.59
N SER A 45 -20.33 5.04 -3.76
CA SER A 45 -20.17 5.86 -4.97
C SER A 45 -19.33 7.12 -4.74
N PHE A 46 -18.18 6.97 -4.06
CA PHE A 46 -17.20 8.04 -3.97
C PHE A 46 -16.54 8.25 -5.32
N LYS A 47 -16.49 9.49 -5.77
CA LYS A 47 -15.77 9.87 -6.98
C LYS A 47 -14.29 10.06 -6.66
N TYR A 48 -13.43 9.57 -7.55
CA TYR A 48 -11.98 9.68 -7.37
C TYR A 48 -11.27 9.90 -8.72
N PHE A 49 -10.12 10.54 -8.65
CA PHE A 49 -9.15 10.57 -9.75
C PHE A 49 -8.39 9.26 -9.79
N TYR A 50 -8.06 8.80 -10.98
CA TYR A 50 -7.22 7.61 -11.18
C TYR A 50 -6.27 7.85 -12.34
N ASN A 51 -5.00 7.46 -12.17
CA ASN A 51 -4.02 7.41 -13.24
C ASN A 51 -3.08 6.22 -13.07
N ASP A 52 -2.86 5.46 -14.13
CA ASP A 52 -1.89 4.38 -14.18
C ASP A 52 -0.52 4.95 -14.54
N TYR A 53 0.50 4.62 -13.75
CA TYR A 53 1.87 5.04 -14.03
C TYR A 53 2.52 4.25 -15.17
N ASN A 54 1.85 3.21 -15.68
CA ASN A 54 2.42 2.25 -16.62
C ASN A 54 3.71 1.60 -16.07
N GLN A 55 3.75 1.42 -14.77
CA GLN A 55 4.85 0.85 -13.99
C GLN A 55 4.34 -0.26 -13.07
N ARG A 56 5.27 -1.13 -12.66
CA ARG A 56 5.03 -2.18 -11.68
C ARG A 56 6.18 -2.25 -10.68
N ALA A 57 5.86 -2.57 -9.43
CA ALA A 57 6.85 -2.86 -8.40
C ALA A 57 7.03 -4.37 -8.27
N LEU A 58 8.28 -4.80 -8.26
CA LEU A 58 8.70 -6.15 -7.90
C LEU A 58 9.14 -6.13 -6.45
N VAL A 59 8.45 -6.89 -5.60
CA VAL A 59 8.75 -6.97 -4.16
C VAL A 59 9.25 -8.37 -3.85
N PHE A 60 10.47 -8.47 -3.29
CA PHE A 60 11.10 -9.72 -2.91
C PHE A 60 12.17 -9.49 -1.85
N ASN A 61 12.59 -10.57 -1.20
CA ASN A 61 13.63 -10.50 -0.19
C ASN A 61 14.93 -11.06 -0.75
N ILE A 62 16.07 -10.46 -0.33
CA ILE A 62 17.41 -10.97 -0.61
C ILE A 62 18.16 -11.26 0.69
N SER A 63 19.01 -12.28 0.67
CA SER A 63 20.12 -12.39 1.63
C SER A 63 21.43 -12.03 0.94
N HIS A 64 22.30 -11.32 1.65
CA HIS A 64 23.52 -10.76 1.13
C HIS A 64 24.71 -10.99 2.08
N GLU A 65 25.91 -10.79 1.56
CA GLU A 65 27.16 -11.15 2.25
C GLU A 65 27.49 -10.21 3.40
N GLN A 66 27.29 -8.91 3.22
CA GLN A 66 27.64 -7.87 4.19
C GLN A 66 26.46 -7.50 5.08
N ASN A 67 26.74 -6.88 6.22
CA ASN A 67 25.70 -6.37 7.12
C ASN A 67 25.13 -5.06 6.58
N HIS A 68 23.80 -4.90 6.61
CA HIS A 68 23.14 -3.65 6.18
C HIS A 68 23.18 -2.54 7.25
N ASN A 69 23.64 -2.83 8.49
CA ASN A 69 23.75 -1.86 9.59
C ASN A 69 22.48 -1.02 9.80
N SER A 70 21.32 -1.64 9.65
CA SER A 70 20.00 -0.99 9.71
C SER A 70 19.79 0.15 8.70
N SER A 71 20.60 0.21 7.64
CA SER A 71 20.50 1.22 6.60
C SER A 71 19.46 0.83 5.56
N ALA A 72 18.53 1.74 5.29
CA ALA A 72 17.67 1.72 4.10
C ALA A 72 18.34 2.49 2.97
N VAL A 73 18.30 1.96 1.76
CA VAL A 73 18.94 2.55 0.58
C VAL A 73 17.92 2.63 -0.54
N GLU A 74 17.88 3.76 -1.24
CA GLU A 74 17.04 3.93 -2.41
C GLU A 74 17.87 4.54 -3.56
N TYR A 75 17.83 3.87 -4.71
CA TYR A 75 18.44 4.33 -5.95
C TYR A 75 17.37 4.79 -6.91
N PHE A 76 17.59 5.92 -7.55
CA PHE A 76 16.70 6.49 -8.55
C PHE A 76 17.28 6.24 -9.96
N PHE A 77 16.66 5.32 -10.70
CA PHE A 77 16.99 5.05 -12.08
C PHE A 77 15.94 5.68 -13.02
N PRO A 78 16.29 5.97 -14.28
CA PRO A 78 15.31 6.41 -15.27
C PRO A 78 14.10 5.46 -15.41
N SER A 79 14.32 4.15 -15.21
CA SER A 79 13.27 3.12 -15.25
C SER A 79 12.41 3.02 -13.98
N GLY A 80 12.74 3.79 -12.94
CA GLY A 80 12.07 3.78 -11.65
C GLY A 80 13.01 3.48 -10.47
N PRO A 81 12.57 3.74 -9.24
CA PRO A 81 13.37 3.55 -8.03
C PRO A 81 13.60 2.07 -7.69
N LEU A 82 14.72 1.82 -7.02
CA LEU A 82 15.07 0.56 -6.39
C LEU A 82 15.39 0.81 -4.92
N ALA A 83 14.57 0.30 -4.01
CA ALA A 83 14.78 0.39 -2.58
C ALA A 83 15.27 -0.95 -2.01
N LEU A 84 16.26 -0.86 -1.10
CA LEU A 84 16.76 -1.95 -0.28
C LEU A 84 16.42 -1.62 1.18
N LEU A 85 15.48 -2.32 1.77
CA LEU A 85 14.96 -2.04 3.10
C LEU A 85 15.47 -3.07 4.09
N PRO A 86 16.09 -2.66 5.23
CA PRO A 86 16.69 -3.59 6.18
C PRO A 86 15.62 -4.46 6.84
N MET A 87 15.83 -5.76 6.86
CA MET A 87 14.97 -6.71 7.57
C MET A 87 15.62 -7.14 8.88
N LYS A 88 14.82 -7.19 9.95
CA LYS A 88 15.30 -7.65 11.25
C LYS A 88 15.61 -9.14 11.21
N ASN A 89 16.89 -9.48 11.24
CA ASN A 89 17.38 -10.83 11.48
C ASN A 89 18.64 -10.81 12.34
N LYS A 90 19.01 -11.97 12.94
CA LYS A 90 20.17 -12.06 13.85
C LYS A 90 21.51 -11.61 13.23
N LYS A 91 21.65 -11.77 11.91
CA LYS A 91 22.89 -11.44 11.18
C LYS A 91 22.85 -10.09 10.47
N GLN A 92 21.70 -9.41 10.45
CA GLN A 92 21.47 -8.16 9.70
C GLN A 92 21.91 -8.23 8.22
N LYS A 93 21.69 -9.39 7.59
CA LYS A 93 22.12 -9.71 6.21
C LYS A 93 20.93 -10.07 5.31
N MET A 94 19.80 -9.46 5.57
CA MET A 94 18.59 -9.61 4.75
C MET A 94 17.96 -8.26 4.50
N SER A 95 17.55 -8.02 3.25
CA SER A 95 16.83 -6.82 2.87
C SER A 95 15.59 -7.19 2.06
N SER A 96 14.51 -6.45 2.29
CA SER A 96 13.37 -6.43 1.37
C SER A 96 13.69 -5.48 0.22
N VAL A 97 13.43 -5.93 -0.99
CA VAL A 97 13.64 -5.16 -2.22
C VAL A 97 12.30 -4.69 -2.74
N VAL A 98 12.21 -3.41 -3.05
CA VAL A 98 11.12 -2.83 -3.84
C VAL A 98 11.73 -2.24 -5.10
N TRP A 99 11.55 -2.93 -6.22
CA TRP A 99 12.13 -2.52 -7.50
C TRP A 99 11.03 -2.13 -8.48
N THR A 100 10.95 -0.84 -8.76
CA THR A 100 10.01 -0.30 -9.74
C THR A 100 10.61 -0.40 -11.15
N ILE A 101 9.79 -0.86 -12.08
CA ILE A 101 10.12 -0.98 -13.50
C ILE A 101 8.96 -0.52 -14.38
N GLU A 102 9.26 -0.06 -15.57
CA GLU A 102 8.24 0.18 -16.59
C GLU A 102 7.60 -1.12 -17.09
N ASN A 103 6.33 -1.07 -17.47
CA ASN A 103 5.63 -2.23 -18.01
C ASN A 103 6.22 -2.70 -19.36
N SER A 104 6.87 -1.80 -20.10
CA SER A 104 7.62 -2.08 -21.33
C SER A 104 8.83 -2.99 -21.10
N MET A 105 9.38 -3.01 -19.88
CA MET A 105 10.55 -3.83 -19.56
C MET A 105 10.18 -5.31 -19.48
N GLN A 106 10.66 -6.09 -20.44
CA GLN A 106 10.46 -7.54 -20.44
C GLN A 106 11.44 -8.22 -19.48
N LEU A 107 10.98 -8.55 -18.27
CA LEU A 107 11.72 -9.37 -17.33
C LEU A 107 11.14 -10.78 -17.30
N ASP A 108 11.96 -11.76 -17.65
CA ASP A 108 11.58 -13.16 -17.51
C ASP A 108 11.71 -13.62 -16.04
N LEU A 109 10.64 -13.40 -15.28
CA LEU A 109 10.59 -13.79 -13.86
C LEU A 109 10.57 -15.31 -13.66
N LYS A 110 10.32 -16.10 -14.71
CA LYS A 110 10.36 -17.57 -14.66
C LYS A 110 11.80 -18.08 -14.74
N ARG A 111 12.68 -17.35 -15.41
CA ARG A 111 14.10 -17.68 -15.54
C ARG A 111 14.91 -17.00 -14.42
N LYS A 112 15.07 -17.72 -13.32
CA LYS A 112 15.75 -17.25 -12.11
C LYS A 112 17.09 -16.54 -12.41
N ASN A 113 17.93 -17.13 -13.26
CA ASN A 113 19.25 -16.60 -13.58
C ASN A 113 19.19 -15.30 -14.42
N THR A 114 18.21 -15.16 -15.31
CA THR A 114 18.05 -13.95 -16.13
C THR A 114 17.55 -12.79 -15.26
N PHE A 115 16.56 -13.05 -14.40
CA PHE A 115 16.07 -12.07 -13.45
C PHE A 115 17.18 -11.59 -12.50
N LEU A 116 17.94 -12.52 -11.92
CA LEU A 116 19.02 -12.18 -10.98
C LEU A 116 20.09 -11.30 -11.65
N LYS A 117 20.53 -11.65 -12.88
CA LYS A 117 21.51 -10.85 -13.62
C LYS A 117 21.04 -9.41 -13.85
N GLU A 118 19.76 -9.21 -14.21
CA GLU A 118 19.21 -7.87 -14.41
C GLU A 118 19.10 -7.09 -13.10
N PHE A 119 18.76 -7.77 -12.02
CA PHE A 119 18.75 -7.15 -10.69
C PHE A 119 20.14 -6.79 -10.20
N GLU A 120 21.14 -7.68 -10.33
CA GLU A 120 22.53 -7.47 -9.92
C GLU A 120 23.17 -6.26 -10.57
N LYS A 121 22.85 -5.98 -11.83
CA LYS A 121 23.34 -4.76 -12.53
C LYS A 121 22.94 -3.47 -11.81
N ARG A 122 21.76 -3.45 -11.16
CA ARG A 122 21.22 -2.28 -10.43
C ARG A 122 21.60 -2.29 -8.96
N TYR A 123 21.63 -3.47 -8.38
CA TYR A 123 22.07 -3.69 -7.01
C TYR A 123 23.53 -3.27 -6.78
N ASN A 124 24.36 -3.45 -7.82
CA ASN A 124 25.77 -3.05 -7.89
C ASN A 124 26.60 -3.48 -6.67
N GLY A 125 26.29 -4.64 -6.08
CA GLY A 125 27.03 -5.22 -4.97
C GLY A 125 26.98 -4.41 -3.66
N HIS A 126 25.99 -3.57 -3.46
CA HIS A 126 25.90 -2.61 -2.33
C HIS A 126 26.16 -3.25 -0.96
N PHE A 127 25.62 -4.45 -0.72
CA PHE A 127 25.88 -5.27 0.48
C PHE A 127 26.67 -6.56 0.18
N GLY A 128 27.58 -6.50 -0.79
CA GLY A 128 28.32 -7.67 -1.26
C GLY A 128 27.48 -8.59 -2.17
N LYS A 129 27.86 -9.86 -2.26
CA LYS A 129 27.19 -10.84 -3.14
C LYS A 129 25.79 -11.16 -2.61
N ILE A 130 24.86 -11.37 -3.54
CA ILE A 130 23.55 -11.93 -3.24
C ILE A 130 23.69 -13.44 -3.03
N LEU A 131 23.32 -13.91 -1.86
CA LEU A 131 23.43 -15.33 -1.47
C LEU A 131 22.14 -16.10 -1.81
N ASN A 132 20.99 -15.45 -1.63
CA ASN A 132 19.69 -16.02 -1.95
C ASN A 132 18.66 -14.94 -2.18
N PHE A 133 17.52 -15.29 -2.84
CA PHE A 133 16.39 -14.37 -2.99
C PHE A 133 15.06 -15.14 -3.07
N SER A 134 13.99 -14.52 -2.62
CA SER A 134 12.64 -15.06 -2.69
C SER A 134 12.02 -14.82 -4.07
N LYS A 135 10.96 -15.53 -4.39
CA LYS A 135 10.17 -15.27 -5.61
C LYS A 135 9.58 -13.85 -5.55
N PRO A 136 9.75 -13.03 -6.61
CA PRO A 136 9.14 -11.71 -6.67
C PRO A 136 7.62 -11.76 -6.70
N VAL A 137 7.00 -10.84 -5.97
CA VAL A 137 5.56 -10.52 -6.07
C VAL A 137 5.44 -9.22 -6.87
N ILE A 138 4.47 -9.17 -7.77
CA ILE A 138 4.27 -8.04 -8.68
C ILE A 138 3.08 -7.21 -8.21
N TYR A 139 3.26 -5.89 -8.17
CA TYR A 139 2.21 -4.91 -7.89
C TYR A 139 2.16 -3.88 -9.00
N ASN A 140 1.02 -3.71 -9.64
CA ASN A 140 0.81 -2.62 -10.60
C ASN A 140 0.76 -1.28 -9.85
N LEU A 141 1.45 -0.28 -10.38
CA LEU A 141 1.54 1.03 -9.76
C LEU A 141 0.58 2.02 -10.42
N ASN A 142 -0.28 2.59 -9.62
CA ASN A 142 -1.21 3.63 -10.02
C ASN A 142 -1.37 4.63 -8.87
N VAL A 143 -1.83 5.81 -9.19
CA VAL A 143 -2.29 6.79 -8.21
C VAL A 143 -3.80 6.90 -8.30
N PHE A 144 -4.43 7.01 -7.16
CA PHE A 144 -5.80 7.49 -7.07
C PHE A 144 -5.98 8.29 -5.78
N TYR A 145 -6.93 9.21 -5.80
CA TYR A 145 -7.39 9.92 -4.61
C TYR A 145 -8.85 10.31 -4.79
N CYS A 146 -9.63 10.17 -3.73
CA CYS A 146 -11.02 10.60 -3.71
C CYS A 146 -11.11 12.12 -3.69
N TYR A 147 -12.06 12.70 -4.45
CA TYR A 147 -12.30 14.15 -4.41
C TYR A 147 -12.87 14.60 -3.07
N ASN A 148 -13.61 13.73 -2.40
CA ASN A 148 -14.12 13.92 -1.05
C ASN A 148 -13.84 12.67 -0.24
N TYR A 149 -13.39 12.81 0.99
CA TYR A 149 -13.11 11.69 1.91
C TYR A 149 -14.29 11.36 2.82
N PHE A 150 -15.25 12.27 2.91
CA PHE A 150 -16.44 12.17 3.72
C PHE A 150 -17.69 12.38 2.87
N LYS A 151 -18.70 11.55 3.09
CA LYS A 151 -20.01 11.66 2.45
C LYS A 151 -21.06 11.09 3.38
N ASN A 152 -21.99 11.98 3.84
CA ASN A 152 -22.97 11.61 4.85
C ASN A 152 -22.23 11.03 6.08
N ARG A 153 -22.59 9.88 6.58
CA ARG A 153 -21.95 9.23 7.76
C ARG A 153 -20.87 8.22 7.37
N ILE A 154 -20.21 8.40 6.25
CA ILE A 154 -19.16 7.50 5.76
C ILE A 154 -17.90 8.33 5.52
N ILE A 155 -16.79 7.91 6.12
CA ILE A 155 -15.46 8.49 5.90
C ILE A 155 -14.50 7.42 5.40
N LEU A 156 -13.63 7.79 4.46
CA LEU A 156 -12.56 6.92 3.95
C LEU A 156 -11.22 7.40 4.48
N ILE A 157 -10.35 6.46 4.88
CA ILE A 157 -8.98 6.72 5.34
C ILE A 157 -7.98 5.75 4.69
N GLY A 158 -6.71 6.15 4.65
CA GLY A 158 -5.62 5.36 4.12
C GLY A 158 -5.84 4.95 2.66
N ASP A 159 -5.44 3.75 2.30
CA ASP A 159 -5.57 3.24 0.92
C ASP A 159 -7.02 3.07 0.43
N ALA A 160 -8.02 3.23 1.30
CA ALA A 160 -9.41 3.28 0.87
C ALA A 160 -9.76 4.62 0.20
N CYS A 161 -9.14 5.73 0.60
CA CYS A 161 -9.39 7.05 0.02
C CYS A 161 -8.30 7.53 -0.94
N GLN A 162 -7.06 7.08 -0.79
CA GLN A 162 -5.94 7.51 -1.62
C GLN A 162 -4.85 6.46 -1.68
N ALA A 163 -4.22 6.33 -2.83
CA ALA A 163 -3.00 5.53 -2.99
C ALA A 163 -2.02 6.27 -3.89
N ILE A 164 -0.79 6.35 -3.44
CA ILE A 164 0.29 7.06 -4.13
C ILE A 164 1.38 6.09 -4.57
N HIS A 165 2.31 6.57 -5.39
CA HIS A 165 3.50 5.81 -5.77
C HIS A 165 4.31 5.44 -4.51
N PRO A 166 4.90 4.23 -4.42
CA PRO A 166 5.61 3.74 -3.23
C PRO A 166 6.96 4.42 -2.97
N ILE A 167 7.24 5.57 -3.55
CA ILE A 167 8.45 6.37 -3.29
C ILE A 167 8.53 6.71 -1.80
N ALA A 168 9.65 6.38 -1.17
CA ALA A 168 9.95 6.66 0.24
C ALA A 168 8.90 6.13 1.24
N GLY A 169 8.08 5.13 0.89
CA GLY A 169 7.12 4.51 1.80
C GLY A 169 6.02 5.44 2.34
N GLN A 170 5.66 6.50 1.63
CA GLN A 170 4.73 7.53 2.11
C GLN A 170 3.29 7.03 2.32
N GLY A 171 2.85 5.96 1.62
CA GLY A 171 1.48 5.46 1.72
C GLY A 171 1.07 5.09 3.15
N LEU A 172 1.90 4.32 3.86
CA LEU A 172 1.64 3.95 5.26
C LEU A 172 1.58 5.18 6.17
N ASN A 173 2.49 6.13 5.99
CA ASN A 173 2.55 7.35 6.79
C ASN A 173 1.28 8.20 6.63
N LEU A 174 0.75 8.30 5.40
CA LEU A 174 -0.52 8.98 5.14
C LEU A 174 -1.67 8.26 5.84
N GLY A 175 -1.78 6.94 5.73
CA GLY A 175 -2.85 6.18 6.37
C GLY A 175 -2.82 6.28 7.90
N ILE A 176 -1.65 6.28 8.54
CA ILE A 176 -1.52 6.51 9.98
C ILE A 176 -1.94 7.92 10.36
N ARG A 177 -1.52 8.93 9.57
CA ARG A 177 -1.93 10.32 9.75
C ARG A 177 -3.45 10.49 9.64
N ASP A 178 -4.08 9.88 8.62
CA ASP A 178 -5.52 9.92 8.44
C ASP A 178 -6.25 9.37 9.67
N ALA A 179 -5.81 8.22 10.19
CA ALA A 179 -6.39 7.60 11.38
C ALA A 179 -6.23 8.49 12.63
N TYR A 180 -5.05 9.10 12.81
CA TYR A 180 -4.77 10.00 13.92
C TYR A 180 -5.63 11.27 13.87
N ILE A 181 -5.72 11.91 12.69
CA ILE A 181 -6.54 13.12 12.50
C ILE A 181 -8.01 12.80 12.73
N LEU A 182 -8.51 11.68 12.19
CA LEU A 182 -9.89 11.26 12.41
C LEU A 182 -10.19 11.05 13.88
N ALA A 183 -9.31 10.36 14.63
CA ALA A 183 -9.49 10.13 16.05
C ALA A 183 -9.60 11.45 16.82
N ASN A 184 -8.69 12.39 16.62
CA ASN A 184 -8.71 13.70 17.28
C ASN A 184 -9.96 14.51 16.92
N THR A 185 -10.35 14.51 15.64
CA THR A 185 -11.55 15.24 15.19
C THR A 185 -12.82 14.68 15.83
N LEU A 186 -12.92 13.36 15.98
CA LEU A 186 -14.06 12.71 16.66
C LEU A 186 -14.07 13.01 18.16
N GLU A 187 -12.92 13.00 18.83
CA GLU A 187 -12.80 13.35 20.25
C GLU A 187 -13.22 14.80 20.52
N GLU A 188 -12.73 15.74 19.71
CA GLU A 188 -13.13 17.14 19.78
C GLU A 188 -14.64 17.32 19.53
N GLY A 189 -15.18 16.69 18.49
CA GLY A 189 -16.61 16.73 18.18
C GLY A 189 -17.50 16.21 19.30
N LEU A 190 -17.10 15.08 19.92
CA LEU A 190 -17.83 14.51 21.06
C LEU A 190 -17.73 15.37 22.32
N SER A 191 -16.66 16.14 22.50
CA SER A 191 -16.49 17.05 23.65
C SER A 191 -17.34 18.31 23.54
N LEU A 192 -17.73 18.69 22.32
CA LEU A 192 -18.56 19.87 22.06
C LEU A 192 -20.08 19.60 22.05
N GLY A 193 -20.50 18.35 22.16
CA GLY A 193 -21.91 17.91 22.17
C GLY A 193 -22.40 17.53 20.80
#